data_8db5af9f13c525cdbdf24a8d72936954
#
_entry.id   8db5af9f13c525cdbdf24a8d72936954
#
_cell.length_a   1.000
_cell.length_b   1.000
_cell.length_c   1.000
_cell.angle_alpha   90.00
_cell.angle_beta   90.00
_cell.angle_gamma   90.00
#
_symmetry.space_group_name_H-M   'P 1'
#
loop_
_entity.id
_entity.type
_entity.pdbx_description
1 polymer ?
#
loop_
_entity_poly.entity_id
_entity_poly.type
_entity_poly.pdbx_seq_one_letter_code
_entity_poly.pdbx_strand_id
1 'polypeptide(L)'
;MSIKNIDEQKAIFENYTNDYIENATEETRGGYVDKQEHSIFVMDEALLVDALFTEYNPSFRNLLALESLFHDIGRFEQLKVTGSFKDNELSKYYPNMEDHGDLGSIVINEHGLLKELIPDVRLYDEEVKNVIKSHSKINPNLLEGIMRDYLQTFKNYDLNELFLSKNAEAERKALFEVNTAIIQDVDRLDIFRKIVRGIWTPMVTEDKIDPELFELFKQGKLPSMNEIKQAGKWNANVGHLVRMSFINQMNLVPVLMSIRNENLIDKVFEASGNEIVLPAYEYAKEKLEKAIENSEDGIIVNKKR
;
A
#
# COMPACT_ATOMS: atom_id res chain seq x y z
N MET A 1 2.91 -15.89 -24.24
CA MET A 1 2.55 -16.29 -22.85
C MET A 1 2.42 -15.03 -22.05
N SER A 2 1.24 -14.70 -21.56
CA SER A 2 1.00 -13.37 -21.02
C SER A 2 0.18 -13.42 -19.75
N ILE A 3 0.57 -12.59 -18.79
CA ILE A 3 -0.32 -12.14 -17.72
C ILE A 3 -1.59 -11.61 -18.39
N LYS A 4 -2.76 -11.93 -17.84
CA LYS A 4 -4.05 -11.38 -18.29
C LYS A 4 -3.98 -9.85 -18.39
N ASN A 5 -4.68 -9.26 -19.35
CA ASN A 5 -4.78 -7.81 -19.43
C ASN A 5 -5.59 -7.22 -18.26
N ILE A 6 -5.53 -5.92 -18.08
CA ILE A 6 -6.11 -5.22 -16.92
C ILE A 6 -7.62 -5.48 -16.79
N ASP A 7 -8.36 -5.48 -17.93
CA ASP A 7 -9.82 -5.70 -17.89
C ASP A 7 -10.17 -7.13 -17.46
N GLU A 8 -9.41 -8.13 -17.95
CA GLU A 8 -9.56 -9.52 -17.52
C GLU A 8 -9.20 -9.69 -16.04
N GLN A 9 -8.14 -9.02 -15.56
CA GLN A 9 -7.76 -9.04 -14.12
C GLN A 9 -8.86 -8.46 -13.25
N LYS A 10 -9.45 -7.31 -13.66
CA LYS A 10 -10.58 -6.69 -12.94
C LYS A 10 -11.77 -7.64 -12.89
N ALA A 11 -12.13 -8.26 -14.01
CA ALA A 11 -13.26 -9.19 -14.06
C ALA A 11 -13.05 -10.41 -13.12
N ILE A 12 -11.84 -10.97 -13.07
CA ILE A 12 -11.49 -12.09 -12.17
C ILE A 12 -11.58 -11.62 -10.71
N PHE A 13 -11.01 -10.45 -10.39
CA PHE A 13 -11.05 -9.88 -9.05
C PHE A 13 -12.48 -9.60 -8.57
N GLU A 14 -13.30 -8.95 -9.41
CA GLU A 14 -14.69 -8.63 -9.09
C GLU A 14 -15.52 -9.91 -8.92
N ASN A 15 -15.36 -10.91 -9.79
CA ASN A 15 -16.04 -12.19 -9.63
C ASN A 15 -15.70 -12.85 -8.30
N TYR A 16 -14.42 -12.89 -7.92
CA TYR A 16 -13.98 -13.48 -6.67
C TYR A 16 -14.52 -12.70 -5.46
N THR A 17 -14.43 -11.37 -5.48
CA THR A 17 -14.83 -10.54 -4.33
C THR A 17 -16.34 -10.39 -4.21
N ASN A 18 -17.10 -10.47 -5.31
CA ASN A 18 -18.55 -10.45 -5.30
C ASN A 18 -19.14 -11.63 -4.51
N ASP A 19 -18.51 -12.81 -4.54
CA ASP A 19 -18.93 -13.94 -3.72
C ASP A 19 -18.96 -13.60 -2.22
N TYR A 20 -18.01 -12.82 -1.74
CA TYR A 20 -18.00 -12.33 -0.35
C TYR A 20 -19.07 -11.29 -0.11
N ILE A 21 -19.29 -10.37 -1.05
CA ILE A 21 -20.29 -9.30 -0.92
C ILE A 21 -21.71 -9.86 -0.92
N GLU A 22 -21.98 -10.84 -1.78
CA GLU A 22 -23.29 -11.47 -1.90
C GLU A 22 -23.66 -12.34 -0.69
N ASN A 23 -22.65 -13.01 -0.11
CA ASN A 23 -22.82 -13.85 1.08
C ASN A 23 -22.58 -13.12 2.41
N ALA A 24 -22.32 -11.81 2.37
CA ALA A 24 -22.05 -11.01 3.56
C ALA A 24 -23.28 -10.78 4.41
N THR A 25 -23.07 -10.67 5.73
CA THR A 25 -24.08 -10.12 6.63
C THR A 25 -24.23 -8.60 6.42
N GLU A 26 -25.32 -8.02 6.91
CA GLU A 26 -25.52 -6.56 6.86
C GLU A 26 -24.34 -5.80 7.50
N GLU A 27 -23.78 -6.34 8.57
CA GLU A 27 -22.67 -5.75 9.34
C GLU A 27 -21.33 -5.76 8.58
N THR A 28 -21.06 -6.80 7.78
CA THR A 28 -19.76 -6.98 7.09
C THR A 28 -19.77 -6.52 5.63
N ARG A 29 -20.94 -6.40 5.01
CA ARG A 29 -21.11 -6.07 3.58
C ARG A 29 -20.40 -4.78 3.19
N GLY A 30 -20.57 -3.72 3.99
CA GLY A 30 -19.93 -2.43 3.76
C GLY A 30 -18.39 -2.52 3.74
N GLY A 31 -17.83 -3.38 4.60
CA GLY A 31 -16.38 -3.62 4.62
C GLY A 31 -15.86 -4.30 3.37
N TYR A 32 -16.57 -5.28 2.81
CA TYR A 32 -16.18 -5.92 1.56
C TYR A 32 -16.26 -4.96 0.37
N VAL A 33 -17.34 -4.17 0.27
CA VAL A 33 -17.48 -3.17 -0.79
C VAL A 33 -16.37 -2.13 -0.71
N ASP A 34 -16.09 -1.60 0.48
CA ASP A 34 -14.99 -0.64 0.69
C ASP A 34 -13.63 -1.22 0.26
N LYS A 35 -13.38 -2.50 0.53
CA LYS A 35 -12.13 -3.14 0.13
C LYS A 35 -12.05 -3.45 -1.36
N GLN A 36 -13.15 -3.79 -2.01
CA GLN A 36 -13.20 -3.96 -3.47
C GLN A 36 -12.89 -2.63 -4.18
N GLU A 37 -13.59 -1.55 -3.80
CA GLU A 37 -13.36 -0.21 -4.35
C GLU A 37 -11.94 0.29 -4.10
N HIS A 38 -11.41 0.05 -2.89
CA HIS A 38 -10.04 0.39 -2.52
C HIS A 38 -9.01 -0.29 -3.41
N SER A 39 -9.12 -1.60 -3.61
CA SER A 39 -8.18 -2.35 -4.44
C SER A 39 -8.17 -1.89 -5.90
N ILE A 40 -9.36 -1.60 -6.46
CA ILE A 40 -9.47 -1.03 -7.81
C ILE A 40 -8.82 0.36 -7.87
N PHE A 41 -9.07 1.19 -6.87
CA PHE A 41 -8.47 2.52 -6.77
C PHE A 41 -6.93 2.44 -6.68
N VAL A 42 -6.39 1.59 -5.82
CA VAL A 42 -4.93 1.41 -5.67
C VAL A 42 -4.30 0.96 -6.99
N MET A 43 -4.94 0.05 -7.72
CA MET A 43 -4.46 -0.36 -9.04
C MET A 43 -4.47 0.81 -10.04
N ASP A 44 -5.57 1.58 -10.14
CA ASP A 44 -5.68 2.68 -11.09
C ASP A 44 -4.62 3.77 -10.79
N GLU A 45 -4.40 4.12 -9.53
CA GLU A 45 -3.36 5.08 -9.11
C GLU A 45 -1.93 4.53 -9.33
N ALA A 46 -1.68 3.25 -9.05
CA ALA A 46 -0.39 2.62 -9.32
C ALA A 46 -0.04 2.71 -10.81
N LEU A 47 -1.01 2.48 -11.69
CA LEU A 47 -0.83 2.59 -13.13
C LEU A 47 -0.62 4.03 -13.62
N LEU A 48 -1.17 5.03 -12.91
CA LEU A 48 -0.87 6.44 -13.19
C LEU A 48 0.55 6.81 -12.77
N VAL A 49 1.00 6.34 -11.62
CA VAL A 49 2.38 6.53 -11.15
C VAL A 49 3.37 5.86 -12.09
N ASP A 50 3.13 4.61 -12.49
CA ASP A 50 3.97 3.89 -13.46
C ASP A 50 4.10 4.64 -14.80
N ALA A 51 2.99 5.20 -15.31
CA ALA A 51 2.98 5.95 -16.56
C ALA A 51 3.88 7.20 -16.55
N LEU A 52 4.23 7.74 -15.38
CA LEU A 52 5.16 8.85 -15.25
C LEU A 52 6.64 8.42 -15.38
N PHE A 53 6.91 7.14 -15.18
CA PHE A 53 8.28 6.63 -15.11
C PHE A 53 8.69 5.78 -16.30
N THR A 54 7.76 5.05 -16.91
CA THR A 54 8.05 4.07 -17.94
C THR A 54 7.52 4.51 -19.30
N GLU A 55 8.37 4.44 -20.35
CA GLU A 55 7.86 4.25 -21.68
C GLU A 55 7.26 2.84 -21.72
N TYR A 56 5.99 2.82 -21.90
CA TYR A 56 5.01 1.75 -21.85
C TYR A 56 5.55 0.35 -22.24
N ASN A 57 5.82 -0.50 -21.24
CA ASN A 57 5.96 -1.93 -21.44
C ASN A 57 4.69 -2.63 -20.92
N PRO A 58 3.81 -3.13 -21.80
CA PRO A 58 2.52 -3.70 -21.39
C PRO A 58 2.62 -4.87 -20.41
N SER A 59 3.69 -5.67 -20.48
CA SER A 59 3.84 -6.84 -19.62
C SER A 59 4.15 -6.44 -18.18
N PHE A 60 5.03 -5.46 -17.97
CA PHE A 60 5.32 -4.91 -16.64
C PHE A 60 4.10 -4.20 -16.06
N ARG A 61 3.41 -3.42 -16.91
CA ARG A 61 2.18 -2.75 -16.52
C ARG A 61 1.07 -3.74 -16.08
N ASN A 62 0.91 -4.85 -16.78
CA ASN A 62 -0.04 -5.89 -16.39
C ASN A 62 0.37 -6.59 -15.09
N LEU A 63 1.67 -6.77 -14.84
CA LEU A 63 2.15 -7.33 -13.57
C LEU A 63 1.85 -6.38 -12.41
N LEU A 64 2.21 -5.09 -12.53
CA LEU A 64 1.92 -4.09 -11.51
C LEU A 64 0.41 -3.96 -11.26
N ALA A 65 -0.42 -4.00 -12.32
CA ALA A 65 -1.88 -3.99 -12.18
C ALA A 65 -2.38 -5.15 -11.34
N LEU A 66 -1.89 -6.37 -11.63
CA LEU A 66 -2.23 -7.58 -10.89
C LEU A 66 -1.84 -7.45 -9.42
N GLU A 67 -0.59 -7.10 -9.15
CA GLU A 67 -0.05 -6.97 -7.79
C GLU A 67 -0.80 -5.90 -6.98
N SER A 68 -1.10 -4.76 -7.61
CA SER A 68 -1.85 -3.67 -6.98
C SER A 68 -3.30 -4.02 -6.72
N LEU A 69 -3.97 -4.68 -7.67
CA LEU A 69 -5.37 -5.06 -7.54
C LEU A 69 -5.58 -6.11 -6.44
N PHE A 70 -4.65 -7.04 -6.31
CA PHE A 70 -4.75 -8.15 -5.37
C PHE A 70 -3.98 -7.94 -4.06
N HIS A 71 -3.36 -6.76 -3.84
CA HIS A 71 -2.55 -6.51 -2.64
C HIS A 71 -3.31 -6.81 -1.33
N ASP A 72 -4.57 -6.45 -1.27
CA ASP A 72 -5.45 -6.60 -0.09
C ASP A 72 -6.40 -7.80 -0.17
N ILE A 73 -6.15 -8.78 -1.08
CA ILE A 73 -7.04 -9.94 -1.28
C ILE A 73 -7.27 -10.74 0.01
N GLY A 74 -6.28 -10.78 0.90
CA GLY A 74 -6.38 -11.44 2.21
C GLY A 74 -7.41 -10.81 3.15
N ARG A 75 -7.76 -9.53 2.95
CA ARG A 75 -8.77 -8.83 3.76
C ARG A 75 -10.17 -9.42 3.63
N PHE A 76 -10.48 -10.00 2.48
CA PHE A 76 -11.78 -10.65 2.25
C PHE A 76 -11.94 -11.89 3.14
N GLU A 77 -10.95 -12.79 3.15
CA GLU A 77 -10.94 -13.94 4.03
C GLU A 77 -10.79 -13.54 5.51
N GLN A 78 -9.97 -12.54 5.81
CA GLN A 78 -9.83 -12.00 7.16
C GLN A 78 -11.18 -11.55 7.72
N LEU A 79 -11.91 -10.69 7.01
CA LEU A 79 -13.20 -10.19 7.46
C LEU A 79 -14.22 -11.32 7.66
N LYS A 80 -14.22 -12.32 6.77
CA LYS A 80 -15.07 -13.50 6.85
C LYS A 80 -14.85 -14.30 8.15
N VAL A 81 -13.58 -14.54 8.52
CA VAL A 81 -13.26 -15.42 9.66
C VAL A 81 -13.21 -14.68 10.99
N THR A 82 -12.84 -13.39 10.99
CA THR A 82 -12.67 -12.61 12.22
C THR A 82 -13.80 -11.61 12.50
N GLY A 83 -14.59 -11.25 11.47
CA GLY A 83 -15.57 -10.16 11.53
C GLY A 83 -14.92 -8.76 11.58
N SER A 84 -13.59 -8.64 11.38
CA SER A 84 -12.88 -7.36 11.47
C SER A 84 -11.61 -7.31 10.58
N PHE A 85 -11.08 -6.10 10.36
CA PHE A 85 -9.80 -5.89 9.66
C PHE A 85 -8.60 -5.76 10.62
N LYS A 86 -8.69 -6.29 11.84
CA LYS A 86 -7.61 -6.22 12.82
C LYS A 86 -6.66 -7.40 12.65
N ASP A 87 -5.43 -7.14 12.22
CA ASP A 87 -4.44 -8.20 11.95
C ASP A 87 -4.11 -9.05 13.19
N ASN A 88 -4.12 -8.45 14.39
CA ASN A 88 -3.89 -9.19 15.63
C ASN A 88 -4.97 -10.24 15.96
N GLU A 89 -6.10 -10.24 15.27
CA GLU A 89 -7.13 -11.27 15.43
C GLU A 89 -6.88 -12.47 14.49
N LEU A 90 -6.07 -12.30 13.44
CA LEU A 90 -5.74 -13.37 12.50
C LEU A 90 -5.04 -14.55 13.15
N SER A 91 -4.14 -14.31 14.09
CA SER A 91 -3.37 -15.37 14.78
C SER A 91 -4.23 -16.39 15.53
N LYS A 92 -5.49 -16.04 15.83
CA LYS A 92 -6.47 -16.98 16.45
C LYS A 92 -6.94 -18.05 15.48
N TYR A 93 -6.98 -17.74 14.18
CA TYR A 93 -7.46 -18.60 13.10
C TYR A 93 -6.31 -19.15 12.26
N TYR A 94 -5.24 -18.37 12.12
CA TYR A 94 -4.04 -18.66 11.34
C TYR A 94 -2.80 -18.39 12.18
N PRO A 95 -2.34 -19.37 13.00
CA PRO A 95 -1.31 -19.17 14.04
C PRO A 95 0.05 -18.66 13.53
N ASN A 96 0.34 -18.85 12.24
CA ASN A 96 1.65 -18.49 11.66
C ASN A 96 1.57 -17.23 10.77
N MET A 97 0.47 -16.49 10.82
CA MET A 97 0.28 -15.27 10.03
C MET A 97 0.39 -14.04 10.92
N GLU A 98 1.18 -13.08 10.46
CA GLU A 98 1.41 -11.81 11.16
C GLU A 98 0.36 -10.77 10.76
N ASP A 99 -0.02 -10.75 9.46
CA ASP A 99 -0.93 -9.77 8.89
C ASP A 99 -1.73 -10.31 7.69
N HIS A 100 -2.57 -9.45 7.13
CA HIS A 100 -3.41 -9.75 5.96
C HIS A 100 -2.61 -9.97 4.67
N GLY A 101 -1.40 -9.44 4.57
CA GLY A 101 -0.50 -9.67 3.42
C GLY A 101 -0.04 -11.13 3.39
N ASP A 102 0.33 -11.69 4.57
CA ASP A 102 0.64 -13.11 4.68
C ASP A 102 -0.56 -13.97 4.25
N LEU A 103 -1.76 -13.64 4.73
CA LEU A 103 -3.00 -14.33 4.33
C LEU A 103 -3.27 -14.17 2.84
N GLY A 104 -3.10 -12.97 2.28
CA GLY A 104 -3.31 -12.68 0.86
C GLY A 104 -2.43 -13.53 -0.05
N SER A 105 -1.16 -13.72 0.33
CA SER A 105 -0.22 -14.56 -0.42
C SER A 105 -0.64 -16.03 -0.50
N ILE A 106 -1.40 -16.51 0.48
CA ILE A 106 -1.97 -17.86 0.50
C ILE A 106 -3.27 -17.89 -0.29
N VAL A 107 -4.18 -16.98 -0.02
CA VAL A 107 -5.50 -16.89 -0.67
C VAL A 107 -5.38 -16.86 -2.19
N ILE A 108 -4.51 -16.02 -2.75
CA ILE A 108 -4.37 -15.90 -4.20
C ILE A 108 -3.93 -17.22 -4.87
N ASN A 109 -3.19 -18.04 -4.15
CA ASN A 109 -2.73 -19.34 -4.64
C ASN A 109 -3.78 -20.45 -4.42
N GLU A 110 -4.33 -20.57 -3.21
CA GLU A 110 -5.24 -21.66 -2.83
C GLU A 110 -6.58 -21.60 -3.56
N HIS A 111 -7.09 -20.40 -3.86
CA HIS A 111 -8.30 -20.23 -4.66
C HIS A 111 -8.07 -20.32 -6.18
N GLY A 112 -6.84 -20.63 -6.60
CA GLY A 112 -6.51 -20.82 -8.01
C GLY A 112 -6.46 -19.55 -8.86
N LEU A 113 -6.52 -18.38 -8.21
CA LEU A 113 -6.52 -17.07 -8.88
C LEU A 113 -5.24 -16.85 -9.70
N LEU A 114 -4.07 -17.23 -9.16
CA LEU A 114 -2.81 -17.12 -9.90
C LEU A 114 -2.85 -17.93 -11.20
N LYS A 115 -3.44 -19.14 -11.18
CA LYS A 115 -3.55 -19.98 -12.38
C LYS A 115 -4.49 -19.37 -13.41
N GLU A 116 -5.50 -18.66 -12.99
CA GLU A 116 -6.44 -17.97 -13.88
C GLU A 116 -5.83 -16.70 -14.47
N LEU A 117 -5.11 -15.93 -13.65
CA LEU A 117 -4.45 -14.68 -14.02
C LEU A 117 -3.19 -14.88 -14.87
N ILE A 118 -2.49 -16.00 -14.65
CA ILE A 118 -1.21 -16.34 -15.30
C ILE A 118 -1.29 -17.81 -15.76
N PRO A 119 -2.07 -18.13 -16.80
CA PRO A 119 -2.44 -19.51 -17.13
C PRO A 119 -1.26 -20.38 -17.59
N ASP A 120 -0.27 -19.81 -18.24
CA ASP A 120 0.74 -20.58 -18.99
C ASP A 120 2.10 -20.71 -18.27
N VAL A 121 2.41 -19.87 -17.30
CA VAL A 121 3.75 -19.80 -16.69
C VAL A 121 3.66 -19.47 -15.22
N ARG A 122 4.20 -20.32 -14.37
CA ARG A 122 4.32 -20.05 -12.93
C ARG A 122 5.57 -19.26 -12.53
N LEU A 123 6.20 -18.60 -13.49
CA LEU A 123 7.43 -17.83 -13.26
C LEU A 123 7.22 -16.63 -12.34
N TYR A 124 6.02 -16.04 -12.37
CA TYR A 124 5.70 -14.84 -11.60
C TYR A 124 4.97 -15.12 -10.29
N ASP A 125 4.57 -16.38 -10.04
CA ASP A 125 3.78 -16.74 -8.86
C ASP A 125 4.43 -16.28 -7.56
N GLU A 126 5.75 -16.51 -7.43
CA GLU A 126 6.49 -16.11 -6.22
C GLU A 126 6.62 -14.59 -6.12
N GLU A 127 6.82 -13.88 -7.25
CA GLU A 127 6.89 -12.42 -7.27
C GLU A 127 5.58 -11.81 -6.78
N VAL A 128 4.47 -12.19 -7.39
CA VAL A 128 3.14 -11.71 -7.01
C VAL A 128 2.84 -11.99 -5.53
N LYS A 129 3.11 -13.21 -5.05
CA LYS A 129 2.92 -13.56 -3.64
C LYS A 129 3.79 -12.73 -2.71
N ASN A 130 5.05 -12.49 -3.09
CA ASN A 130 5.98 -11.71 -2.28
C ASN A 130 5.58 -10.24 -2.22
N VAL A 131 5.11 -9.64 -3.32
CA VAL A 131 4.60 -8.26 -3.34
C VAL A 131 3.36 -8.14 -2.46
N ILE A 132 2.38 -9.04 -2.61
CA ILE A 132 1.17 -9.09 -1.79
C ILE A 132 1.54 -9.24 -0.31
N LYS A 133 2.46 -10.12 0.03
CA LYS A 133 2.93 -10.34 1.40
C LYS A 133 3.62 -9.11 2.00
N SER A 134 4.32 -8.33 1.18
CA SER A 134 5.21 -7.27 1.65
C SER A 134 4.59 -5.87 1.64
N HIS A 135 3.44 -5.69 0.97
CA HIS A 135 2.83 -4.36 0.82
C HIS A 135 2.47 -3.69 2.15
N SER A 136 2.13 -4.46 3.18
CA SER A 136 1.80 -3.94 4.53
C SER A 136 3.04 -3.68 5.40
N LYS A 137 4.23 -4.15 4.98
CA LYS A 137 5.46 -4.05 5.76
C LYS A 137 6.21 -2.77 5.41
N ILE A 138 6.77 -2.10 6.42
CA ILE A 138 7.61 -0.92 6.18
C ILE A 138 8.89 -1.39 5.48
N ASN A 139 9.09 -0.94 4.23
CA ASN A 139 10.35 -1.16 3.53
C ASN A 139 11.19 0.13 3.54
N PRO A 140 12.21 0.25 4.41
CA PRO A 140 13.00 1.47 4.54
C PRO A 140 14.06 1.66 3.44
N ASN A 141 14.24 0.69 2.51
CA ASN A 141 15.43 0.58 1.69
C ASN A 141 15.22 0.74 0.17
N LEU A 142 14.24 1.50 -0.27
CA LEU A 142 14.27 1.96 -1.66
C LEU A 142 15.45 2.90 -1.83
N LEU A 143 16.54 2.35 -2.35
CA LEU A 143 17.75 3.09 -2.61
C LEU A 143 17.57 3.89 -3.90
N GLU A 144 18.04 5.12 -3.87
CA GLU A 144 18.02 6.09 -4.97
C GLU A 144 18.56 5.53 -6.31
N GLY A 145 19.50 4.57 -6.27
CA GLY A 145 20.01 3.87 -7.44
C GLY A 145 19.03 2.86 -8.06
N ILE A 146 18.19 2.21 -7.26
CA ILE A 146 17.31 1.12 -7.73
C ILE A 146 16.28 1.64 -8.73
N MET A 147 15.68 2.79 -8.48
CA MET A 147 14.69 3.37 -9.40
C MET A 147 15.31 3.80 -10.72
N ARG A 148 16.50 4.41 -10.69
CA ARG A 148 17.21 4.81 -11.91
C ARG A 148 17.59 3.59 -12.75
N ASP A 149 18.09 2.56 -12.11
CA ASP A 149 18.44 1.29 -12.76
C ASP A 149 17.18 0.58 -13.28
N TYR A 150 16.10 0.59 -12.52
CA TYR A 150 14.78 0.11 -12.94
C TYR A 150 14.33 0.77 -14.23
N LEU A 151 14.29 2.10 -14.27
CA LEU A 151 13.81 2.84 -15.44
C LEU A 151 14.67 2.62 -16.70
N GLN A 152 16.00 2.49 -16.54
CA GLN A 152 16.90 2.23 -17.66
C GLN A 152 16.86 0.78 -18.14
N THR A 153 16.73 -0.16 -17.22
CA THR A 153 16.81 -1.60 -17.49
C THR A 153 15.51 -2.13 -18.09
N PHE A 154 14.37 -1.71 -17.54
CA PHE A 154 13.07 -2.30 -17.90
C PHE A 154 12.42 -1.72 -19.17
N LYS A 155 12.94 -0.61 -19.71
CA LYS A 155 12.51 -0.11 -21.02
C LYS A 155 12.63 -1.14 -22.15
N ASN A 156 13.64 -2.02 -22.07
CA ASN A 156 14.05 -2.91 -23.15
C ASN A 156 13.96 -4.41 -22.80
N TYR A 157 13.54 -4.75 -21.59
CA TYR A 157 13.43 -6.16 -21.18
C TYR A 157 12.06 -6.74 -21.53
N ASP A 158 12.07 -7.98 -22.03
CA ASP A 158 10.89 -8.84 -21.99
C ASP A 158 10.74 -9.42 -20.58
N LEU A 159 9.54 -9.37 -20.02
CA LEU A 159 9.28 -9.85 -18.66
C LEU A 159 9.62 -11.35 -18.52
N ASN A 160 9.35 -12.16 -19.57
CA ASN A 160 9.68 -13.59 -19.54
C ASN A 160 11.20 -13.81 -19.53
N GLU A 161 11.95 -13.01 -20.31
CA GLU A 161 13.42 -13.10 -20.30
C GLU A 161 13.99 -12.77 -18.93
N LEU A 162 13.44 -11.76 -18.26
CA LEU A 162 13.83 -11.38 -16.90
C LEU A 162 13.67 -12.55 -15.92
N PHE A 163 12.52 -13.23 -15.93
CA PHE A 163 12.24 -14.31 -14.99
C PHE A 163 12.85 -15.66 -15.38
N LEU A 164 13.16 -15.88 -16.66
CA LEU A 164 13.87 -17.07 -17.12
C LEU A 164 15.39 -16.97 -16.90
N SER A 165 15.92 -15.76 -16.87
CA SER A 165 17.36 -15.53 -16.72
C SER A 165 17.83 -15.83 -15.29
N LYS A 166 18.79 -16.74 -15.15
CA LYS A 166 19.45 -17.02 -13.85
C LYS A 166 20.31 -15.85 -13.37
N ASN A 167 20.71 -14.96 -14.27
CA ASN A 167 21.61 -13.85 -13.99
C ASN A 167 20.87 -12.53 -13.69
N ALA A 168 19.53 -12.52 -13.72
CA ALA A 168 18.70 -11.33 -13.54
C ALA A 168 18.12 -11.22 -12.11
N GLU A 169 18.83 -11.72 -11.11
CA GLU A 169 18.36 -11.68 -9.71
C GLU A 169 18.30 -10.25 -9.17
N ALA A 170 19.27 -9.42 -9.49
CA ALA A 170 19.31 -8.03 -9.07
C ALA A 170 18.15 -7.22 -9.69
N GLU A 171 17.85 -7.46 -10.96
CA GLU A 171 16.76 -6.82 -11.70
C GLU A 171 15.41 -7.27 -11.17
N ARG A 172 15.19 -8.57 -10.89
CA ARG A 172 13.96 -9.06 -10.25
C ARG A 172 13.77 -8.46 -8.86
N LYS A 173 14.86 -8.34 -8.09
CA LYS A 173 14.81 -7.67 -6.79
C LYS A 173 14.42 -6.20 -6.93
N ALA A 174 14.98 -5.49 -7.92
CA ALA A 174 14.61 -4.10 -8.19
C ALA A 174 13.13 -3.96 -8.59
N LEU A 175 12.63 -4.86 -9.44
CA LEU A 175 11.20 -4.91 -9.81
C LEU A 175 10.31 -5.07 -8.58
N PHE A 176 10.60 -6.08 -7.75
CA PHE A 176 9.89 -6.33 -6.50
C PHE A 176 9.87 -5.10 -5.57
N GLU A 177 11.03 -4.47 -5.35
CA GLU A 177 11.13 -3.32 -4.45
C GLU A 177 10.36 -2.11 -4.98
N VAL A 178 10.42 -1.86 -6.29
CA VAL A 178 9.71 -0.74 -6.93
C VAL A 178 8.21 -0.96 -6.92
N ASN A 179 7.72 -2.13 -7.35
CA ASN A 179 6.30 -2.42 -7.36
C ASN A 179 5.71 -2.36 -5.93
N THR A 180 6.41 -2.95 -4.96
CA THR A 180 6.02 -2.87 -3.54
C THR A 180 5.92 -1.42 -3.07
N ALA A 181 6.88 -0.57 -3.42
CA ALA A 181 6.86 0.85 -3.02
C ALA A 181 5.74 1.64 -3.67
N ILE A 182 5.48 1.42 -4.97
CA ILE A 182 4.36 2.06 -5.67
C ILE A 182 3.04 1.69 -4.95
N ILE A 183 2.83 0.40 -4.70
CA ILE A 183 1.62 -0.08 -4.04
C ILE A 183 1.47 0.51 -2.63
N GLN A 184 2.54 0.48 -1.83
CA GLN A 184 2.52 1.06 -0.48
C GLN A 184 2.18 2.54 -0.46
N ASP A 185 2.74 3.31 -1.38
CA ASP A 185 2.56 4.75 -1.40
C ASP A 185 1.15 5.11 -1.87
N VAL A 186 0.60 4.43 -2.89
CA VAL A 186 -0.77 4.67 -3.36
C VAL A 186 -1.83 4.12 -2.41
N ASP A 187 -1.57 3.03 -1.69
CA ASP A 187 -2.43 2.55 -0.60
C ASP A 187 -2.57 3.61 0.50
N ARG A 188 -1.45 4.20 0.92
CA ARG A 188 -1.45 5.31 1.89
C ARG A 188 -2.16 6.56 1.36
N LEU A 189 -2.02 6.87 0.08
CA LEU A 189 -2.73 7.98 -0.57
C LEU A 189 -4.25 7.80 -0.47
N ASP A 190 -4.75 6.58 -0.70
CA ASP A 190 -6.20 6.31 -0.59
C ASP A 190 -6.71 6.53 0.83
N ILE A 191 -5.92 6.24 1.86
CA ILE A 191 -6.30 6.51 3.26
C ILE A 191 -6.59 8.01 3.47
N PHE A 192 -5.73 8.91 2.96
CA PHE A 192 -6.00 10.35 3.03
C PHE A 192 -7.27 10.74 2.27
N ARG A 193 -7.46 10.21 1.07
CA ARG A 193 -8.64 10.51 0.24
C ARG A 193 -9.93 9.97 0.85
N LYS A 194 -9.91 8.79 1.48
CA LYS A 194 -11.07 8.22 2.20
C LYS A 194 -11.52 9.11 3.36
N ILE A 195 -10.59 9.69 4.09
CA ILE A 195 -10.90 10.63 5.17
C ILE A 195 -11.55 11.89 4.60
N VAL A 196 -10.97 12.46 3.56
CA VAL A 196 -11.51 13.67 2.91
C VAL A 196 -12.91 13.44 2.32
N ARG A 197 -13.18 12.23 1.82
CA ARG A 197 -14.51 11.84 1.31
C ARG A 197 -15.51 11.50 2.42
N GLY A 198 -15.11 11.53 3.69
CA GLY A 198 -15.97 11.18 4.83
C GLY A 198 -16.28 9.68 4.96
N ILE A 199 -15.57 8.82 4.20
CA ILE A 199 -15.70 7.35 4.31
C ILE A 199 -15.09 6.89 5.64
N TRP A 200 -13.97 7.49 6.02
CA TRP A 200 -13.35 7.32 7.31
C TRP A 200 -13.36 8.63 8.08
N THR A 201 -14.02 8.64 9.24
CA THR A 201 -13.97 9.79 10.15
C THR A 201 -12.92 9.52 11.23
N PRO A 202 -11.82 10.29 11.26
CA PRO A 202 -10.86 10.15 12.33
C PRO A 202 -11.53 10.53 13.66
N MET A 203 -11.48 9.62 14.63
CA MET A 203 -11.93 9.96 15.98
C MET A 203 -10.92 10.89 16.63
N VAL A 204 -11.43 11.85 17.39
CA VAL A 204 -10.64 12.76 18.22
C VAL A 204 -11.18 12.71 19.64
N THR A 205 -10.28 12.87 20.61
CA THR A 205 -10.60 12.92 22.02
C THR A 205 -9.88 14.10 22.68
N GLU A 206 -10.20 14.41 23.92
CA GLU A 206 -9.49 15.40 24.72
C GLU A 206 -8.15 14.85 25.28
N ASP A 207 -7.83 13.59 25.02
CA ASP A 207 -6.62 12.94 25.48
C ASP A 207 -5.38 13.58 24.87
N LYS A 208 -4.37 13.83 25.68
CA LYS A 208 -3.09 14.32 25.19
C LYS A 208 -2.33 13.21 24.46
N ILE A 209 -1.57 13.62 23.44
CA ILE A 209 -0.57 12.76 22.81
C ILE A 209 0.60 12.62 23.78
N ASP A 210 1.10 11.40 23.96
CA ASP A 210 2.33 11.16 24.73
C ASP A 210 3.50 11.92 24.07
N PRO A 211 4.20 12.80 24.80
CA PRO A 211 5.30 13.61 24.24
C PRO A 211 6.43 12.74 23.63
N GLU A 212 6.70 11.57 24.20
CA GLU A 212 7.71 10.66 23.67
C GLU A 212 7.30 10.13 22.28
N LEU A 213 6.02 9.74 22.11
CA LEU A 213 5.51 9.32 20.81
C LEU A 213 5.58 10.45 19.78
N PHE A 214 5.33 11.69 20.20
CA PHE A 214 5.45 12.83 19.31
C PHE A 214 6.90 13.09 18.86
N GLU A 215 7.87 12.95 19.77
CA GLU A 215 9.30 13.06 19.41
C GLU A 215 9.74 11.91 18.48
N LEU A 216 9.30 10.68 18.72
CA LEU A 216 9.56 9.55 17.83
C LEU A 216 8.93 9.75 16.44
N PHE A 217 7.72 10.32 16.39
CA PHE A 217 7.07 10.70 15.14
C PHE A 217 7.92 11.70 14.34
N LYS A 218 8.40 12.77 14.97
CA LYS A 218 9.28 13.77 14.32
C LYS A 218 10.59 13.16 13.79
N GLN A 219 11.10 12.13 14.46
CA GLN A 219 12.29 11.41 14.03
C GLN A 219 12.01 10.37 12.92
N GLY A 220 10.75 10.16 12.52
CA GLY A 220 10.37 9.09 11.61
C GLY A 220 10.51 7.67 12.20
N LYS A 221 10.53 7.58 13.54
CA LYS A 221 10.74 6.34 14.32
C LYS A 221 9.51 5.93 15.13
N LEU A 222 8.33 6.40 14.72
CA LEU A 222 7.10 6.04 15.42
C LEU A 222 6.93 4.51 15.39
N PRO A 223 6.71 3.86 16.54
CA PRO A 223 6.43 2.43 16.59
C PRO A 223 5.14 2.10 15.83
N SER A 224 4.98 0.83 15.47
CA SER A 224 3.75 0.35 14.87
C SER A 224 2.54 0.57 15.80
N MET A 225 1.37 0.67 15.22
CA MET A 225 0.12 0.81 15.98
C MET A 225 -0.03 -0.30 17.05
N ASN A 226 0.39 -1.53 16.73
CA ASN A 226 0.31 -2.65 17.66
C ASN A 226 1.26 -2.47 18.86
N GLU A 227 2.49 -2.05 18.63
CA GLU A 227 3.46 -1.77 19.71
C GLU A 227 2.97 -0.63 20.61
N ILE A 228 2.42 0.44 20.02
CA ILE A 228 1.85 1.56 20.79
C ILE A 228 0.67 1.09 21.67
N LYS A 229 -0.20 0.23 21.12
CA LYS A 229 -1.31 -0.38 21.87
C LYS A 229 -0.84 -1.28 23.00
N GLN A 230 0.15 -2.13 22.75
CA GLN A 230 0.74 -3.02 23.75
C GLN A 230 1.42 -2.23 24.89
N ALA A 231 2.03 -1.08 24.58
CA ALA A 231 2.60 -0.16 25.56
C ALA A 231 1.55 0.63 26.36
N GLY A 232 0.25 0.50 26.06
CA GLY A 232 -0.83 1.25 26.71
C GLY A 232 -0.87 2.74 26.38
N LYS A 233 -0.18 3.16 25.31
CA LYS A 233 -0.04 4.57 24.89
C LYS A 233 -1.02 4.96 23.77
N TRP A 234 -1.92 4.06 23.38
CA TRP A 234 -2.87 4.31 22.29
C TRP A 234 -4.07 5.13 22.74
N ASN A 235 -4.35 6.21 22.02
CA ASN A 235 -5.64 6.90 22.03
C ASN A 235 -5.99 7.35 20.60
N ALA A 236 -7.17 7.95 20.43
CA ALA A 236 -7.63 8.38 19.10
C ALA A 236 -6.70 9.40 18.46
N ASN A 237 -6.13 10.33 19.24
CA ASN A 237 -5.21 11.36 18.73
C ASN A 237 -3.86 10.79 18.29
N VAL A 238 -3.39 9.70 18.90
CA VAL A 238 -2.23 8.95 18.42
C VAL A 238 -2.48 8.34 17.04
N GLY A 239 -3.73 7.99 16.71
CA GLY A 239 -4.11 7.57 15.37
C GLY A 239 -3.81 8.62 14.28
N HIS A 240 -3.88 9.91 14.62
CA HIS A 240 -3.49 10.99 13.72
C HIS A 240 -1.96 11.02 13.51
N LEU A 241 -1.16 10.81 14.56
CA LEU A 241 0.30 10.68 14.40
C LEU A 241 0.67 9.54 13.44
N VAL A 242 0.02 8.38 13.59
CA VAL A 242 0.27 7.22 12.74
C VAL A 242 -0.04 7.55 11.28
N ARG A 243 -1.17 8.21 11.00
CA ARG A 243 -1.52 8.62 9.62
C ARG A 243 -0.56 9.65 9.06
N MET A 244 -0.22 10.68 9.84
CA MET A 244 0.73 11.71 9.40
C MET A 244 2.15 11.15 9.22
N SER A 245 2.52 10.06 9.93
CA SER A 245 3.80 9.39 9.75
C SER A 245 3.95 8.73 8.36
N PHE A 246 2.85 8.50 7.63
CA PHE A 246 2.90 7.99 6.28
C PHE A 246 3.72 8.88 5.35
N ILE A 247 3.68 10.20 5.54
CA ILE A 247 4.52 11.14 4.78
C ILE A 247 6.02 10.82 4.91
N ASN A 248 6.47 10.40 6.12
CA ASN A 248 7.86 9.98 6.34
C ASN A 248 8.21 8.62 5.72
N GLN A 249 7.19 7.82 5.41
CA GLN A 249 7.36 6.46 4.90
C GLN A 249 7.24 6.40 3.37
N MET A 250 6.62 7.40 2.75
CA MET A 250 6.47 7.46 1.30
C MET A 250 7.81 7.59 0.59
N ASN A 251 7.90 6.95 -0.56
CA ASN A 251 9.11 6.83 -1.35
C ASN A 251 9.05 7.65 -2.65
N LEU A 252 7.85 7.91 -3.15
CA LEU A 252 7.63 8.44 -4.50
C LEU A 252 7.15 9.90 -4.46
N VAL A 253 7.92 10.78 -5.08
CA VAL A 253 7.59 12.21 -5.18
C VAL A 253 6.26 12.46 -5.89
N PRO A 254 5.88 11.77 -6.99
CA PRO A 254 4.58 11.98 -7.61
C PRO A 254 3.40 11.73 -6.67
N VAL A 255 3.49 10.76 -5.76
CA VAL A 255 2.45 10.49 -4.76
C VAL A 255 2.39 11.63 -3.74
N LEU A 256 3.55 12.12 -3.27
CA LEU A 256 3.62 13.29 -2.40
C LEU A 256 3.08 14.55 -3.08
N MET A 257 3.35 14.73 -4.37
CA MET A 257 2.78 15.82 -5.16
C MET A 257 1.26 15.73 -5.26
N SER A 258 0.69 14.54 -5.38
CA SER A 258 -0.77 14.35 -5.33
C SER A 258 -1.33 14.79 -3.98
N ILE A 259 -0.70 14.39 -2.87
CA ILE A 259 -1.11 14.83 -1.51
C ILE A 259 -1.06 16.36 -1.39
N ARG A 260 0.01 17.01 -1.88
CA ARG A 260 0.16 18.47 -1.86
C ARG A 260 -0.88 19.16 -2.75
N ASN A 261 -0.97 18.76 -4.02
CA ASN A 261 -1.81 19.42 -5.02
C ASN A 261 -3.31 19.31 -4.69
N GLU A 262 -3.72 18.20 -4.08
CA GLU A 262 -5.08 17.99 -3.59
C GLU A 262 -5.32 18.61 -2.20
N ASN A 263 -4.28 19.15 -1.57
CA ASN A 263 -4.32 19.73 -0.22
C ASN A 263 -4.85 18.75 0.83
N LEU A 264 -4.43 17.46 0.72
CA LEU A 264 -5.03 16.38 1.51
C LEU A 264 -4.73 16.52 3.01
N ILE A 265 -3.55 16.98 3.41
CA ILE A 265 -3.20 17.14 4.83
C ILE A 265 -4.15 18.14 5.50
N ASP A 266 -4.38 19.31 4.90
CA ASP A 266 -5.28 20.32 5.46
C ASP A 266 -6.72 19.83 5.51
N LYS A 267 -7.20 19.19 4.44
CA LYS A 267 -8.55 18.63 4.38
C LYS A 267 -8.78 17.53 5.42
N VAL A 268 -7.76 16.68 5.66
CA VAL A 268 -7.83 15.65 6.71
C VAL A 268 -7.85 16.31 8.10
N PHE A 269 -7.09 17.39 8.31
CA PHE A 269 -7.15 18.17 9.54
C PHE A 269 -8.53 18.82 9.74
N GLU A 270 -9.07 19.46 8.71
CA GLU A 270 -10.42 20.06 8.74
C GLU A 270 -11.50 19.01 9.08
N ALA A 271 -11.39 17.80 8.53
CA ALA A 271 -12.30 16.70 8.83
C ALA A 271 -12.18 16.18 10.29
N SER A 272 -11.01 16.32 10.90
CA SER A 272 -10.76 15.88 12.29
C SER A 272 -11.01 16.95 13.34
N GLY A 273 -10.83 18.23 13.01
CA GLY A 273 -11.30 19.37 13.82
C GLY A 273 -10.67 19.56 15.21
N ASN A 274 -9.44 19.07 15.49
CA ASN A 274 -8.88 19.08 16.83
C ASN A 274 -7.49 19.73 16.90
N GLU A 275 -7.37 20.83 17.68
CA GLU A 275 -6.12 21.55 17.87
C GLU A 275 -5.01 20.72 18.55
N ILE A 276 -5.35 19.68 19.30
CA ILE A 276 -4.37 18.80 19.97
C ILE A 276 -3.47 18.10 18.95
N VAL A 277 -4.00 17.79 17.76
CA VAL A 277 -3.27 17.11 16.69
C VAL A 277 -2.63 18.09 15.70
N LEU A 278 -2.95 19.39 15.74
CA LEU A 278 -2.41 20.41 14.83
C LEU A 278 -0.89 20.35 14.66
N PRO A 279 -0.08 20.21 15.72
CA PRO A 279 1.38 20.14 15.56
C PRO A 279 1.87 18.96 14.71
N ALA A 280 1.12 17.85 14.68
CA ALA A 280 1.44 16.70 13.83
C ALA A 280 1.17 16.99 12.34
N TYR A 281 0.11 17.71 12.05
CA TYR A 281 -0.24 18.13 10.70
C TYR A 281 0.72 19.18 10.15
N GLU A 282 1.08 20.18 10.95
CA GLU A 282 2.06 21.19 10.58
C GLU A 282 3.43 20.56 10.28
N TYR A 283 3.87 19.63 11.12
CA TYR A 283 5.09 18.88 10.87
C TYR A 283 5.01 18.04 9.59
N ALA A 284 3.89 17.35 9.34
CA ALA A 284 3.71 16.57 8.14
C ALA A 284 3.73 17.43 6.86
N LYS A 285 3.14 18.62 6.89
CA LYS A 285 3.22 19.60 5.78
C LYS A 285 4.66 20.06 5.53
N GLU A 286 5.38 20.42 6.58
CA GLU A 286 6.80 20.80 6.44
C GLU A 286 7.65 19.67 5.85
N LYS A 287 7.40 18.44 6.28
CA LYS A 287 8.08 17.26 5.75
C LYS A 287 7.73 16.96 4.30
N LEU A 288 6.47 17.10 3.93
CA LEU A 288 5.99 16.94 2.56
C LEU A 288 6.72 17.90 1.62
N GLU A 289 6.76 19.19 1.94
CA GLU A 289 7.45 20.19 1.11
C GLU A 289 8.95 19.91 1.01
N LYS A 290 9.61 19.63 2.14
CA LYS A 290 11.04 19.28 2.13
C LYS A 290 11.35 18.01 1.35
N ALA A 291 10.47 16.99 1.40
CA ALA A 291 10.67 15.76 0.65
C ALA A 291 10.59 16.00 -0.87
N ILE A 292 9.67 16.85 -1.31
CA ILE A 292 9.53 17.23 -2.73
C ILE A 292 10.71 18.10 -3.18
N GLU A 293 11.07 19.14 -2.39
CA GLU A 293 12.15 20.07 -2.72
C GLU A 293 13.54 19.42 -2.78
N ASN A 294 13.80 18.45 -1.90
CA ASN A 294 15.09 17.77 -1.80
C ASN A 294 15.22 16.57 -2.76
N SER A 295 14.21 16.31 -3.57
CA SER A 295 14.30 15.26 -4.59
C SER A 295 15.19 15.73 -5.75
N GLU A 296 16.28 15.03 -6.00
CA GLU A 296 17.25 15.37 -7.07
C GLU A 296 16.71 15.09 -8.48
N ASP A 297 15.85 14.09 -8.61
CA ASP A 297 15.29 13.64 -9.89
C ASP A 297 13.77 13.86 -10.03
N GLY A 298 13.12 14.36 -8.98
CA GLY A 298 11.66 14.54 -8.94
C GLY A 298 10.87 13.23 -8.88
N ILE A 299 11.54 12.10 -8.65
CA ILE A 299 10.96 10.76 -8.69
C ILE A 299 10.94 10.12 -7.29
N ILE A 300 12.08 10.11 -6.61
CA ILE A 300 12.26 9.46 -5.31
C ILE A 300 12.54 10.48 -4.22
N VAL A 301 11.95 10.21 -3.07
CA VAL A 301 12.24 10.98 -1.84
C VAL A 301 13.67 10.67 -1.38
N ASN A 302 14.53 11.67 -1.38
CA ASN A 302 15.88 11.54 -0.85
C ASN A 302 15.83 11.43 0.69
N LYS A 303 15.81 10.20 1.19
CA LYS A 303 15.86 9.91 2.63
C LYS A 303 17.32 9.99 3.06
N LYS A 304 17.81 11.21 3.41
CA LYS A 304 19.13 11.34 4.06
C LYS A 304 19.14 10.45 5.31
N ARG A 305 20.05 9.50 5.31
CA ARG A 305 20.33 8.58 6.44
C ARG A 305 20.81 9.33 7.68
#